data_f5e8ae5b522a41f7ed768aefcce84fd2
#
_entry.id   f5e8ae5b522a41f7ed768aefcce84fd2
#
_cell.length_a   1.000
_cell.length_b   1.000
_cell.length_c   1.000
_cell.angle_alpha   90.00
_cell.angle_beta   90.00
_cell.angle_gamma   90.00
#
_symmetry.space_group_name_H-M   'P 1'
#
loop_
_entity.id
_entity.type
_entity.pdbx_description
1 polymer ?
#
loop_
_entity_poly.entity_id
_entity_poly.type
_entity_poly.pdbx_seq_one_letter_code
_entity_poly.pdbx_strand_id
1 'polypeptide(L)'
;MHYLNVLHYNISCIFQPLNKPVLVHIATQCLTVFVQYFISIVFAGSVDVACDQALLKENEVTHILNVASFNTQFTVDRGPLDCAINNLFICKHVSIMDLPDTDITGYFDDCFAFIDSALDTGGRILVHCMAGVSRAASIVIGYLMKANDMDFQMAFNHVKAKRPSIRPNDGFMHQLQNYECQLKQLKYSK
;
A
#
# COMPACT_ATOMS: atom_id res chain seq x y z
N MET A 1 25.47 -28.47 -14.60
CA MET A 1 24.44 -28.39 -13.55
C MET A 1 24.47 -26.98 -12.99
N HIS A 2 23.63 -26.09 -13.53
CA HIS A 2 23.50 -24.71 -13.03
C HIS A 2 22.26 -24.64 -12.16
N TYR A 3 22.46 -24.31 -10.90
CA TYR A 3 21.40 -23.99 -9.96
C TYR A 3 20.83 -22.61 -10.34
N LEU A 4 19.68 -22.61 -10.97
CA LEU A 4 18.82 -21.43 -11.08
C LEU A 4 18.11 -21.27 -9.72
N ASN A 5 18.68 -20.41 -8.86
CA ASN A 5 17.95 -19.87 -7.72
C ASN A 5 16.87 -18.92 -8.26
N VAL A 6 15.68 -19.45 -8.44
CA VAL A 6 14.49 -18.66 -8.68
C VAL A 6 14.14 -18.02 -7.34
N LEU A 7 14.57 -16.77 -7.17
CA LEU A 7 14.06 -15.90 -6.12
C LEU A 7 12.57 -15.66 -6.42
N HIS A 8 11.72 -16.40 -5.74
CA HIS A 8 10.29 -16.15 -5.72
C HIS A 8 10.04 -14.80 -5.06
N TYR A 9 9.89 -13.76 -5.87
CA TYR A 9 9.34 -12.48 -5.42
C TYR A 9 7.85 -12.69 -5.14
N ASN A 10 7.54 -13.07 -3.90
CA ASN A 10 6.17 -13.15 -3.46
C ASN A 10 5.56 -11.74 -3.42
N ILE A 11 4.67 -11.43 -4.38
CA ILE A 11 3.55 -10.58 -4.04
C ILE A 11 2.79 -11.36 -2.98
N SER A 12 2.86 -10.89 -1.75
CA SER A 12 2.00 -11.42 -0.72
C SER A 12 0.60 -10.91 -1.02
N CYS A 13 -0.05 -11.61 -1.94
CA CYS A 13 -1.44 -11.36 -2.29
C CYS A 13 -2.30 -11.62 -1.06
N ILE A 14 -2.98 -10.60 -0.63
CA ILE A 14 -3.89 -10.68 0.51
C ILE A 14 -5.21 -11.30 0.05
N PHE A 15 -5.27 -12.19 -0.99
CA PHE A 15 -6.49 -12.98 -1.17
C PHE A 15 -6.53 -14.06 -2.26
N GLN A 16 -7.32 -15.12 -1.93
CA GLN A 16 -8.06 -15.94 -2.90
C GLN A 16 -9.47 -15.38 -3.09
N PRO A 17 -10.04 -15.44 -4.32
CA PRO A 17 -11.37 -14.89 -4.59
C PRO A 17 -12.46 -15.80 -4.00
N LEU A 18 -13.31 -15.24 -3.16
CA LEU A 18 -14.63 -15.82 -2.88
C LEU A 18 -15.62 -15.24 -3.88
N ASN A 19 -16.27 -16.14 -4.64
CA ASN A 19 -17.35 -15.84 -5.57
C ASN A 19 -18.47 -15.01 -4.93
N LYS A 20 -18.84 -13.93 -5.61
CA LYS A 20 -20.07 -13.10 -5.55
C LYS A 20 -20.72 -12.81 -4.19
N PRO A 21 -21.13 -11.56 -3.95
CA PRO A 21 -21.74 -11.17 -2.69
C PRO A 21 -23.14 -11.75 -2.56
N VAL A 22 -23.33 -12.63 -1.57
CA VAL A 22 -24.65 -12.93 -1.03
C VAL A 22 -24.91 -11.91 0.08
N LEU A 23 -25.89 -11.05 -0.10
CA LEU A 23 -26.46 -10.20 0.93
C LEU A 23 -27.04 -11.07 2.03
N VAL A 24 -26.33 -11.24 3.14
CA VAL A 24 -26.88 -11.86 4.35
C VAL A 24 -26.76 -10.86 5.50
N HIS A 25 -27.90 -10.54 6.03
CA HIS A 25 -28.16 -9.70 7.20
C HIS A 25 -27.59 -10.35 8.46
N ILE A 26 -26.41 -9.92 8.96
CA ILE A 26 -25.98 -10.16 10.34
C ILE A 26 -25.10 -8.99 10.80
N ALA A 27 -25.59 -8.23 11.75
CA ALA A 27 -25.08 -6.89 12.12
C ALA A 27 -23.76 -6.84 12.89
N THR A 28 -23.10 -7.96 13.19
CA THR A 28 -21.80 -7.98 13.93
C THR A 28 -20.67 -8.70 13.21
N GLN A 29 -20.96 -9.57 12.24
CA GLN A 29 -19.94 -10.21 11.40
C GLN A 29 -19.63 -9.40 10.13
N CYS A 30 -20.46 -8.43 9.77
CA CYS A 30 -20.35 -7.65 8.55
C CYS A 30 -19.12 -6.74 8.55
N LEU A 31 -18.71 -6.22 9.72
CA LEU A 31 -17.55 -5.32 9.81
C LEU A 31 -16.24 -6.04 9.47
N THR A 32 -16.06 -7.26 9.95
CA THR A 32 -14.84 -8.05 9.71
C THR A 32 -14.73 -8.47 8.25
N VAL A 33 -15.83 -8.85 7.62
CA VAL A 33 -15.87 -9.24 6.20
C VAL A 33 -15.68 -8.03 5.30
N PHE A 34 -16.25 -6.86 5.63
CA PHE A 34 -16.10 -5.63 4.87
C PHE A 34 -14.67 -5.09 4.93
N VAL A 35 -14.07 -5.07 6.12
CA VAL A 35 -12.65 -4.74 6.32
C VAL A 35 -11.76 -5.70 5.54
N GLN A 36 -12.07 -6.98 5.52
CA GLN A 36 -11.34 -8.00 4.80
C GLN A 36 -11.42 -7.78 3.27
N TYR A 37 -12.58 -7.43 2.73
CA TYR A 37 -12.75 -7.14 1.30
C TYR A 37 -12.01 -5.87 0.87
N PHE A 38 -12.09 -4.82 1.68
CA PHE A 38 -11.45 -3.53 1.41
C PHE A 38 -9.91 -3.63 1.39
N ILE A 39 -9.35 -4.48 2.23
CA ILE A 39 -7.91 -4.70 2.36
C ILE A 39 -7.33 -5.55 1.22
N SER A 40 -8.17 -6.32 0.50
CA SER A 40 -7.72 -7.18 -0.60
C SER A 40 -7.39 -6.43 -1.89
N ILE A 41 -7.53 -5.13 -1.95
CA ILE A 41 -7.35 -4.31 -3.15
C ILE A 41 -6.25 -3.26 -3.03
N VAL A 42 -5.61 -3.16 -1.85
CA VAL A 42 -4.43 -2.31 -1.64
C VAL A 42 -3.21 -3.19 -1.36
N PHE A 43 -2.20 -3.09 -2.22
CA PHE A 43 -0.96 -3.87 -2.12
C PHE A 43 0.21 -2.97 -1.73
N ALA A 44 1.11 -3.46 -0.86
CA ALA A 44 2.40 -2.82 -0.60
C ALA A 44 3.52 -3.60 -1.29
N GLY A 45 4.38 -2.94 -2.08
CA GLY A 45 5.38 -3.60 -2.90
C GLY A 45 6.71 -2.87 -3.05
N SER A 46 7.64 -3.53 -3.76
CA SER A 46 8.92 -2.96 -4.20
C SER A 46 8.83 -2.45 -5.65
N VAL A 47 9.90 -1.78 -6.09
CA VAL A 47 10.04 -1.36 -7.48
C VAL A 47 10.07 -2.56 -8.45
N ASP A 48 10.66 -3.68 -8.04
CA ASP A 48 10.72 -4.88 -8.90
C ASP A 48 9.32 -5.42 -9.18
N VAL A 49 8.44 -5.41 -8.18
CA VAL A 49 7.02 -5.78 -8.33
C VAL A 49 6.31 -4.81 -9.27
N ALA A 50 6.57 -3.52 -9.14
CA ALA A 50 5.95 -2.51 -9.99
C ALA A 50 6.44 -2.59 -11.46
N CYS A 51 7.62 -3.19 -11.71
CA CYS A 51 8.14 -3.45 -13.05
C CYS A 51 7.61 -4.74 -13.69
N ASP A 52 7.02 -5.65 -12.91
CA ASP A 52 6.52 -6.93 -13.42
C ASP A 52 5.07 -6.79 -13.89
N GLN A 53 4.92 -6.40 -15.17
CA GLN A 53 3.60 -6.20 -15.78
C GLN A 53 2.74 -7.47 -15.81
N ALA A 54 3.36 -8.65 -15.94
CA ALA A 54 2.61 -9.92 -15.95
C ALA A 54 1.97 -10.15 -14.58
N LEU A 55 2.75 -9.96 -13.54
CA LEU A 55 2.33 -10.09 -12.16
C LEU A 55 1.26 -9.05 -11.77
N LEU A 56 1.40 -7.81 -12.23
CA LEU A 56 0.41 -6.76 -12.01
C LEU A 56 -0.93 -7.09 -12.69
N LYS A 57 -0.90 -7.59 -13.92
CA LYS A 57 -2.11 -8.01 -14.65
C LYS A 57 -2.77 -9.23 -14.00
N GLU A 58 -1.99 -10.24 -13.60
CA GLU A 58 -2.49 -11.42 -12.90
C GLU A 58 -3.23 -11.06 -11.61
N ASN A 59 -2.76 -10.01 -10.91
CA ASN A 59 -3.38 -9.50 -9.69
C ASN A 59 -4.44 -8.41 -9.95
N GLU A 60 -4.80 -8.18 -11.22
CA GLU A 60 -5.80 -7.19 -11.64
C GLU A 60 -5.51 -5.77 -11.12
N VAL A 61 -4.23 -5.43 -10.97
CA VAL A 61 -3.81 -4.06 -10.59
C VAL A 61 -4.20 -3.10 -11.69
N THR A 62 -4.83 -2.00 -11.32
CA THR A 62 -5.27 -0.93 -12.22
C THR A 62 -4.54 0.39 -11.95
N HIS A 63 -4.12 0.60 -10.69
CA HIS A 63 -3.48 1.82 -10.22
C HIS A 63 -2.14 1.52 -9.57
N ILE A 64 -1.18 2.43 -9.75
CA ILE A 64 0.14 2.34 -9.13
C ILE A 64 0.50 3.67 -8.47
N LEU A 65 0.71 3.64 -7.15
CA LEU A 65 1.23 4.77 -6.39
C LEU A 65 2.71 4.53 -6.07
N ASN A 66 3.57 5.29 -6.73
CA ASN A 66 5.00 5.28 -6.46
C ASN A 66 5.35 6.33 -5.40
N VAL A 67 5.80 5.88 -4.22
CA VAL A 67 6.24 6.76 -3.12
C VAL A 67 7.76 6.73 -2.91
N ALA A 68 8.52 6.34 -3.91
CA ALA A 68 9.97 6.41 -3.87
C ALA A 68 10.48 7.81 -4.26
N SER A 69 11.50 8.30 -3.54
CA SER A 69 12.29 9.44 -4.02
C SER A 69 13.27 8.96 -5.09
N PHE A 70 13.39 9.71 -6.17
CA PHE A 70 14.46 9.49 -7.15
C PHE A 70 15.76 10.11 -6.62
N ASN A 71 16.70 9.29 -6.21
CA ASN A 71 18.07 9.74 -6.10
C ASN A 71 18.72 9.52 -7.47
N THR A 72 19.02 10.60 -8.18
CA THR A 72 19.53 10.61 -9.55
C THR A 72 20.84 9.85 -9.74
N GLN A 73 21.50 9.44 -8.66
CA GLN A 73 22.77 8.68 -8.72
C GLN A 73 22.57 7.15 -8.90
N PHE A 74 21.38 6.62 -8.65
CA PHE A 74 21.10 5.17 -8.73
C PHE A 74 20.11 4.77 -9.84
N THR A 75 19.67 5.73 -10.66
CA THR A 75 18.65 5.49 -11.71
C THR A 75 19.25 5.46 -13.11
N VAL A 76 20.45 4.88 -13.26
CA VAL A 76 21.18 4.97 -14.55
C VAL A 76 20.47 4.25 -15.70
N ASP A 77 19.54 3.30 -15.45
CA ASP A 77 18.88 2.55 -16.52
C ASP A 77 17.39 2.22 -16.34
N ARG A 78 16.78 2.67 -15.27
CA ARG A 78 15.33 2.50 -15.12
C ARG A 78 14.73 3.89 -14.90
N GLY A 79 14.47 4.57 -16.01
CA GLY A 79 13.74 5.84 -16.03
C GLY A 79 12.50 5.79 -15.13
N PRO A 80 11.80 6.91 -14.93
CA PRO A 80 10.54 6.87 -14.18
C PRO A 80 9.80 5.66 -14.71
N LEU A 81 9.40 4.76 -13.79
CA LEU A 81 8.58 3.61 -14.16
C LEU A 81 7.50 4.14 -15.06
N ASP A 82 7.75 3.97 -16.35
CA ASP A 82 6.91 4.51 -17.38
C ASP A 82 5.63 3.68 -17.41
N CYS A 83 4.87 3.78 -16.30
CA CYS A 83 3.49 3.32 -16.26
C CYS A 83 2.72 3.98 -17.41
N ALA A 84 3.19 5.16 -17.83
CA ALA A 84 2.71 5.88 -19.00
C ALA A 84 3.09 5.20 -20.33
N ILE A 85 4.17 4.40 -20.38
CA ILE A 85 4.63 3.82 -21.67
C ILE A 85 3.55 2.99 -22.36
N ASN A 86 2.59 2.42 -21.62
CA ASN A 86 1.61 1.52 -22.23
C ASN A 86 0.16 1.88 -21.95
N ASN A 87 -0.18 2.96 -21.26
CA ASN A 87 -1.56 3.29 -20.84
C ASN A 87 -2.29 2.11 -20.11
N LEU A 88 -1.53 1.19 -19.52
CA LEU A 88 -2.10 -0.01 -18.90
C LEU A 88 -2.51 0.22 -17.46
N PHE A 89 -1.88 1.19 -16.79
CA PHE A 89 -2.11 1.49 -15.40
C PHE A 89 -2.29 3.00 -15.20
N ILE A 90 -3.12 3.38 -14.25
CA ILE A 90 -3.23 4.78 -13.79
C ILE A 90 -2.17 4.98 -12.72
N CYS A 91 -1.22 5.89 -12.96
CA CYS A 91 -0.04 6.02 -12.12
C CYS A 91 0.03 7.40 -11.47
N LYS A 92 0.46 7.41 -10.20
CA LYS A 92 0.84 8.62 -9.46
C LYS A 92 2.19 8.44 -8.82
N HIS A 93 3.00 9.50 -8.86
CA HIS A 93 4.28 9.56 -8.17
C HIS A 93 4.26 10.66 -7.10
N VAL A 94 4.63 10.28 -5.88
CA VAL A 94 4.83 11.18 -4.74
C VAL A 94 6.22 10.94 -4.19
N SER A 95 7.13 11.90 -4.37
CA SER A 95 8.54 11.72 -3.96
C SER A 95 8.70 11.87 -2.44
N ILE A 96 8.90 10.77 -1.74
CA ILE A 96 9.10 10.72 -0.29
C ILE A 96 10.51 10.18 0.01
N MET A 97 11.28 10.90 0.83
CA MET A 97 12.58 10.42 1.31
C MET A 97 12.38 9.41 2.45
N ASP A 98 13.20 8.35 2.47
CA ASP A 98 13.15 7.34 3.55
C ASP A 98 14.09 7.73 4.68
N LEU A 99 13.80 8.85 5.34
CA LEU A 99 14.56 9.37 6.45
C LEU A 99 13.67 9.54 7.68
N PRO A 100 14.18 9.33 8.91
CA PRO A 100 13.37 9.44 10.13
C PRO A 100 12.76 10.83 10.37
N ASP A 101 13.37 11.88 9.86
CA ASP A 101 12.95 13.28 9.97
C ASP A 101 12.02 13.74 8.83
N THR A 102 11.79 12.89 7.82
CA THR A 102 10.80 13.19 6.77
C THR A 102 9.40 13.16 7.36
N ASP A 103 8.63 14.22 7.17
CA ASP A 103 7.21 14.26 7.56
C ASP A 103 6.37 13.41 6.60
N ILE A 104 6.17 12.13 6.95
CA ILE A 104 5.38 11.23 6.11
C ILE A 104 3.88 11.53 6.20
N THR A 105 3.42 12.08 7.31
CA THR A 105 2.01 12.40 7.52
C THR A 105 1.54 13.55 6.61
N GLY A 106 2.43 14.45 6.26
CA GLY A 106 2.17 15.52 5.30
C GLY A 106 1.84 15.05 3.88
N TYR A 107 2.16 13.78 3.55
CA TYR A 107 1.81 13.19 2.26
C TYR A 107 0.53 12.34 2.29
N PHE A 108 -0.07 12.13 3.46
CA PHE A 108 -1.19 11.21 3.61
C PHE A 108 -2.41 11.62 2.79
N ASP A 109 -2.81 12.87 2.85
CA ASP A 109 -4.02 13.30 2.15
C ASP A 109 -3.90 13.11 0.64
N ASP A 110 -2.75 13.42 0.06
CA ASP A 110 -2.50 13.26 -1.37
C ASP A 110 -2.41 11.79 -1.80
N CYS A 111 -1.75 10.95 -0.99
CA CYS A 111 -1.66 9.52 -1.22
C CYS A 111 -3.02 8.84 -1.04
N PHE A 112 -3.74 9.18 0.00
CA PHE A 112 -5.03 8.57 0.33
C PHE A 112 -6.11 8.93 -0.69
N ALA A 113 -6.16 10.19 -1.14
CA ALA A 113 -7.06 10.59 -2.21
C ALA A 113 -6.84 9.77 -3.50
N PHE A 114 -5.59 9.43 -3.83
CA PHE A 114 -5.31 8.57 -4.98
C PHE A 114 -5.69 7.10 -4.73
N ILE A 115 -5.48 6.59 -3.51
CA ILE A 115 -5.95 5.25 -3.12
C ILE A 115 -7.49 5.21 -3.22
N ASP A 116 -8.18 6.19 -2.65
CA ASP A 116 -9.65 6.27 -2.70
C ASP A 116 -10.14 6.30 -4.15
N SER A 117 -9.52 7.09 -5.03
CA SER A 117 -9.90 7.16 -6.44
C SER A 117 -9.79 5.81 -7.17
N ALA A 118 -8.78 5.00 -6.81
CA ALA A 118 -8.65 3.65 -7.34
C ALA A 118 -9.78 2.72 -6.86
N LEU A 119 -10.11 2.81 -5.58
CA LEU A 119 -11.12 1.95 -4.95
C LEU A 119 -12.54 2.32 -5.39
N ASP A 120 -12.85 3.61 -5.53
CA ASP A 120 -14.14 4.12 -5.98
C ASP A 120 -14.49 3.64 -7.40
N THR A 121 -13.47 3.39 -8.22
CA THR A 121 -13.66 2.81 -9.56
C THR A 121 -13.69 1.28 -9.57
N GLY A 122 -13.67 0.63 -8.41
CA GLY A 122 -13.59 -0.83 -8.27
C GLY A 122 -12.23 -1.40 -8.68
N GLY A 123 -11.20 -0.56 -8.75
CA GLY A 123 -9.83 -0.95 -9.11
C GLY A 123 -9.04 -1.54 -7.95
N ARG A 124 -7.82 -1.99 -8.27
CA ARG A 124 -6.82 -2.48 -7.33
C ARG A 124 -5.56 -1.63 -7.42
N ILE A 125 -4.96 -1.27 -6.31
CA ILE A 125 -3.83 -0.37 -6.27
C ILE A 125 -2.58 -1.02 -5.68
N LEU A 126 -1.45 -0.87 -6.37
CA LEU A 126 -0.13 -1.13 -5.83
C LEU A 126 0.47 0.17 -5.28
N VAL A 127 0.78 0.21 -3.99
CA VAL A 127 1.61 1.26 -3.37
C VAL A 127 3.02 0.72 -3.25
N HIS A 128 3.99 1.34 -3.92
CA HIS A 128 5.36 0.86 -3.87
C HIS A 128 6.38 1.97 -3.59
N CYS A 129 7.52 1.57 -3.03
CA CYS A 129 8.74 2.37 -2.97
C CYS A 129 9.92 1.56 -3.56
N MET A 130 11.15 1.78 -3.15
CA MET A 130 12.28 0.99 -3.64
C MET A 130 12.19 -0.48 -3.20
N ALA A 131 12.24 -0.75 -1.91
CA ALA A 131 12.25 -2.11 -1.35
C ALA A 131 10.87 -2.59 -0.87
N GLY A 132 9.88 -1.72 -0.78
CA GLY A 132 8.57 -2.04 -0.21
C GLY A 132 8.62 -2.33 1.30
N VAL A 133 9.60 -1.77 2.00
CA VAL A 133 9.90 -2.06 3.41
C VAL A 133 9.42 -0.94 4.33
N SER A 134 9.67 0.32 3.99
CA SER A 134 9.42 1.47 4.88
C SER A 134 8.32 2.39 4.34
N ARG A 135 8.59 3.25 3.35
CA ARG A 135 7.66 4.28 2.84
C ARG A 135 6.31 3.74 2.41
N ALA A 136 6.30 2.77 1.50
CA ALA A 136 5.06 2.16 1.01
C ALA A 136 4.26 1.50 2.15
N ALA A 137 4.96 0.80 3.05
CA ALA A 137 4.33 0.19 4.22
C ALA A 137 3.69 1.26 5.13
N SER A 138 4.37 2.39 5.36
CA SER A 138 3.86 3.49 6.20
C SER A 138 2.61 4.13 5.60
N ILE A 139 2.59 4.38 4.28
CA ILE A 139 1.39 4.91 3.60
C ILE A 139 0.22 3.93 3.74
N VAL A 140 0.44 2.62 3.51
CA VAL A 140 -0.63 1.63 3.63
C VAL A 140 -1.13 1.50 5.07
N ILE A 141 -0.23 1.49 6.07
CA ILE A 141 -0.61 1.47 7.49
C ILE A 141 -1.46 2.69 7.84
N GLY A 142 -0.99 3.91 7.49
CA GLY A 142 -1.74 5.14 7.73
C GLY A 142 -3.10 5.16 7.05
N TYR A 143 -3.19 4.62 5.82
CA TYR A 143 -4.44 4.48 5.11
C TYR A 143 -5.43 3.56 5.83
N LEU A 144 -4.98 2.38 6.28
CA LEU A 144 -5.82 1.45 7.04
C LEU A 144 -6.32 2.06 8.35
N MET A 145 -5.48 2.84 9.03
CA MET A 145 -5.88 3.54 10.26
C MET A 145 -7.03 4.53 9.98
N LYS A 146 -6.95 5.31 8.90
CA LYS A 146 -7.97 6.30 8.53
C LYS A 146 -9.23 5.67 7.95
N ALA A 147 -9.08 4.77 6.97
CA ALA A 147 -10.19 4.23 6.20
C ALA A 147 -10.97 3.12 6.94
N ASN A 148 -10.28 2.32 7.74
CA ASN A 148 -10.87 1.16 8.42
C ASN A 148 -10.97 1.32 9.94
N ASP A 149 -10.67 2.52 10.45
CA ASP A 149 -10.72 2.82 11.88
C ASP A 149 -9.84 1.90 12.76
N MET A 150 -8.74 1.44 12.19
CA MET A 150 -7.76 0.62 12.90
C MET A 150 -6.86 1.48 13.77
N ASP A 151 -6.53 1.01 14.98
CA ASP A 151 -5.40 1.57 15.70
C ASP A 151 -4.07 1.23 14.99
N PHE A 152 -3.01 1.92 15.38
CA PHE A 152 -1.70 1.72 14.77
C PHE A 152 -1.23 0.26 14.84
N GLN A 153 -1.38 -0.37 16.01
CA GLN A 153 -0.89 -1.74 16.22
C GLN A 153 -1.65 -2.76 15.36
N MET A 154 -2.97 -2.59 15.23
CA MET A 154 -3.82 -3.42 14.37
C MET A 154 -3.41 -3.26 12.90
N ALA A 155 -3.29 -2.04 12.41
CA ALA A 155 -2.91 -1.75 11.04
C ALA A 155 -1.51 -2.27 10.72
N PHE A 156 -0.53 -2.02 11.59
CA PHE A 156 0.84 -2.51 11.46
C PHE A 156 0.89 -4.03 11.41
N ASN A 157 0.27 -4.72 12.38
CA ASN A 157 0.24 -6.18 12.44
C ASN A 157 -0.44 -6.78 11.22
N HIS A 158 -1.50 -6.13 10.74
CA HIS A 158 -2.20 -6.57 9.54
C HIS A 158 -1.27 -6.55 8.32
N VAL A 159 -0.60 -5.42 8.06
CA VAL A 159 0.34 -5.30 6.92
C VAL A 159 1.55 -6.23 7.13
N LYS A 160 2.06 -6.35 8.36
CA LYS A 160 3.19 -7.24 8.71
C LYS A 160 2.88 -8.70 8.47
N ALA A 161 1.66 -9.16 8.80
CA ALA A 161 1.23 -10.53 8.57
C ALA A 161 1.19 -10.89 7.07
N LYS A 162 0.88 -9.90 6.22
CA LYS A 162 0.81 -10.08 4.77
C LYS A 162 2.16 -9.89 4.07
N ARG A 163 2.98 -8.98 4.57
CA ARG A 163 4.34 -8.73 4.09
C ARG A 163 5.31 -8.70 5.27
N PRO A 164 5.86 -9.87 5.66
CA PRO A 164 6.74 -9.97 6.83
C PRO A 164 8.01 -9.11 6.76
N SER A 165 8.42 -8.67 5.57
CA SER A 165 9.60 -7.84 5.37
C SER A 165 9.41 -6.37 5.72
N ILE A 166 8.17 -5.88 5.98
CA ILE A 166 7.98 -4.48 6.31
C ILE A 166 8.72 -4.10 7.60
N ARG A 167 9.32 -2.93 7.54
CA ARG A 167 10.01 -2.29 8.66
C ARG A 167 10.07 -0.79 8.39
N PRO A 168 9.01 -0.03 8.65
CA PRO A 168 9.09 1.43 8.60
C PRO A 168 10.24 1.93 9.45
N ASN A 169 10.90 3.01 9.03
CA ASN A 169 11.94 3.61 9.86
C ASN A 169 11.35 4.16 11.18
N ASP A 170 12.20 4.37 12.17
CA ASP A 170 11.74 4.72 13.53
C ASP A 170 10.96 6.04 13.57
N GLY A 171 11.32 7.01 12.72
CA GLY A 171 10.60 8.27 12.61
C GLY A 171 9.19 8.08 12.06
N PHE A 172 9.02 7.25 11.05
CA PHE A 172 7.71 6.92 10.50
C PHE A 172 6.85 6.14 11.49
N MET A 173 7.45 5.21 12.24
CA MET A 173 6.74 4.49 13.30
C MET A 173 6.19 5.45 14.35
N HIS A 174 7.00 6.40 14.81
CA HIS A 174 6.57 7.42 15.76
C HIS A 174 5.48 8.33 15.20
N GLN A 175 5.61 8.76 13.93
CA GLN A 175 4.59 9.59 13.28
C GLN A 175 3.26 8.87 13.11
N LEU A 176 3.27 7.58 12.78
CA LEU A 176 2.05 6.76 12.69
C LEU A 176 1.35 6.62 14.06
N GLN A 177 2.11 6.46 15.15
CA GLN A 177 1.54 6.45 16.51
C GLN A 177 0.91 7.79 16.87
N ASN A 178 1.56 8.90 16.51
CA ASN A 178 1.01 10.24 16.73
C ASN A 178 -0.25 10.48 15.88
N TYR A 179 -0.27 9.97 14.65
CA TYR A 179 -1.43 10.04 13.75
C TYR A 179 -2.66 9.34 14.34
N GLU A 180 -2.48 8.23 15.06
CA GLU A 180 -3.56 7.59 15.83
C GLU A 180 -4.22 8.56 16.80
N CYS A 181 -3.41 9.31 17.55
CA CYS A 181 -3.92 10.30 18.50
C CYS A 181 -4.75 11.39 17.80
N GLN A 182 -4.26 11.87 16.64
CA GLN A 182 -4.99 12.86 15.84
C GLN A 182 -6.33 12.32 15.34
N LEU A 183 -6.36 11.09 14.81
CA LEU A 183 -7.59 10.46 14.36
C LEU A 183 -8.61 10.30 15.48
N LYS A 184 -8.17 9.92 16.68
CA LYS A 184 -9.03 9.83 17.87
C LYS A 184 -9.61 11.19 18.25
N GLN A 185 -8.79 12.25 18.29
CA GLN A 185 -9.25 13.60 18.60
C GLN A 185 -10.32 14.11 17.63
N LEU A 186 -10.13 13.88 16.33
CA LEU A 186 -11.11 14.27 15.31
C LEU A 186 -12.48 13.59 15.47
N LYS A 187 -12.52 12.39 16.04
CA LYS A 187 -13.77 11.68 16.33
C LYS A 187 -14.53 12.25 17.52
N TYR A 188 -13.82 12.67 18.56
CA TYR A 188 -14.44 13.24 19.77
C TYR A 188 -14.84 14.71 19.62
N SER A 189 -14.42 15.37 18.54
CA SER A 189 -14.74 16.77 18.24
C SER A 189 -15.99 16.95 17.36
N LYS A 190 -16.61 15.84 16.95
CA LYS A 190 -17.89 15.80 16.21
C LYS A 190 -19.03 15.35 17.10
#